data_9cc65fae21850816f6d9a27026bb32f4
#
_entry.id   9cc65fae21850816f6d9a27026bb32f4
#
_cell.length_a   1.000
_cell.length_b   1.000
_cell.length_c   1.000
_cell.angle_alpha   90.00
_cell.angle_beta   90.00
_cell.angle_gamma   90.00
#
_symmetry.space_group_name_H-M   'P 1'
#
loop_
_entity.id
_entity.type
_entity.pdbx_description
1 polymer ?
#
loop_
_entity_poly.entity_id
_entity_poly.type
_entity_poly.pdbx_seq_one_letter_code
_entity_poly.pdbx_strand_id
1 'polypeptide(L)'
;MQDSDSELEYATQYRSVFDELRNVMPHGTFPQPQVGGDAPTSPTWEVLPALPTDVFGAVAHLLRVSGTIGWFEPSSAGLGSDDSIFLSAEERIDLEELAKAWRTDGESEGVQDLWTELLSHKDACLRPRLLCQEGRGQGSLDWCKVAFKLILTADMAAEGLGRPLGGDEERVNVMRDLLSAKNQPDRGGQDEKTIAGSSLRRRHRHPASMTERIDTDVVCVLPKGRIAQVGCTLRSLSANLALLPPRATVRCQWAEPVAPLRHDDRATLDILLIPAPFEIQGIDFEEVPSSNGGAARDWGNFSLKQSWIEDPSLLEDITIKLIRQAKKQTKSLNAIIFPEYALDWGVFGKICDAAWRDAPELEFIISGSSNNCDQHEGNHVLTALRHEKSGRDNRPWISAVSRRKHHRWRLDARQVSDYALASALKPTVACWWESHKIMTPELYFHRFRQSSTFVTMICEDLARSDPCHEIIRSVGPNLVFALLMDGPQLPGRWGARYASSLADDPGCSVMTLTSWGLIRRVNQSGKYPPSRAIALWKDETGSVEQIMMPPGDGPAGVLVSLAGKDTTDRTIDGRCVSNWSWRFHGQQPILLNQAENHPRHRLMGLGLRACLSSMLSTR
;
A
#
# COMPACT_ATOMS: atom_id res chain seq x y z
N MET A 1 23.07 39.62 34.30
CA MET A 1 21.87 40.30 33.77
C MET A 1 21.90 40.47 32.25
N GLN A 2 23.05 40.27 31.57
CA GLN A 2 23.11 40.26 30.10
C GLN A 2 22.87 38.89 29.46
N ASP A 3 23.00 37.78 30.21
CA ASP A 3 22.79 36.44 29.65
C ASP A 3 21.31 36.01 29.61
N SER A 4 20.45 36.56 30.48
CA SER A 4 19.02 36.22 30.52
C SER A 4 18.21 36.81 29.36
N ASP A 5 18.63 37.98 28.85
CA ASP A 5 17.94 38.65 27.75
C ASP A 5 18.29 38.01 26.40
N SER A 6 19.50 37.44 26.26
CA SER A 6 19.89 36.68 25.06
C SER A 6 19.19 35.34 24.99
N GLU A 7 18.98 34.63 26.10
CA GLU A 7 18.21 33.38 26.13
C GLU A 7 16.72 33.60 25.79
N LEU A 8 16.13 34.72 26.24
CA LEU A 8 14.75 35.06 25.91
C LEU A 8 14.57 35.46 24.44
N GLU A 9 15.51 36.16 23.85
CA GLU A 9 15.45 36.61 22.45
C GLU A 9 15.62 35.45 21.48
N TYR A 10 16.36 34.41 21.85
CA TYR A 10 16.54 33.20 21.03
C TYR A 10 15.45 32.12 21.25
N ALA A 11 14.81 32.08 22.42
CA ALA A 11 13.64 31.24 22.64
C ALA A 11 12.47 31.58 21.68
N THR A 12 12.41 32.83 21.23
CA THR A 12 11.44 33.27 20.19
C THR A 12 11.78 32.80 18.77
N GLN A 13 12.98 32.28 18.51
CA GLN A 13 13.38 31.80 17.19
C GLN A 13 13.00 30.32 16.97
N TYR A 14 12.76 29.54 18.03
CA TYR A 14 12.40 28.13 17.96
C TYR A 14 10.99 27.92 18.50
N ARG A 15 10.19 27.11 17.79
CA ARG A 15 8.86 26.72 18.26
C ARG A 15 8.96 26.00 19.60
N SER A 16 8.00 26.26 20.47
CA SER A 16 7.83 25.48 21.70
C SER A 16 7.14 24.14 21.41
N VAL A 17 7.18 23.23 22.36
CA VAL A 17 6.42 21.96 22.31
C VAL A 17 4.93 22.25 22.12
N PHE A 18 4.40 23.28 22.78
CA PHE A 18 2.98 23.64 22.69
C PHE A 18 2.60 24.27 21.34
N ASP A 19 3.49 25.08 20.74
CA ASP A 19 3.24 25.62 19.41
C ASP A 19 3.09 24.52 18.38
N GLU A 20 3.92 23.47 18.47
CA GLU A 20 3.83 22.35 17.54
C GLU A 20 2.64 21.41 17.87
N LEU A 21 2.31 21.25 19.14
CA LEU A 21 1.10 20.54 19.55
C LEU A 21 -0.16 21.20 18.99
N ARG A 22 -0.24 22.53 19.03
CA ARG A 22 -1.33 23.31 18.44
C ARG A 22 -1.34 23.23 16.91
N ASN A 23 -0.20 23.11 16.27
CA ASN A 23 -0.09 22.93 14.83
C ASN A 23 -0.69 21.57 14.41
N VAL A 24 -0.40 20.51 15.13
CA VAL A 24 -0.88 19.14 14.80
C VAL A 24 -2.30 18.87 15.29
N MET A 25 -2.73 19.58 16.34
CA MET A 25 -4.09 19.51 16.92
C MET A 25 -4.71 20.91 17.04
N PRO A 26 -5.05 21.57 15.93
CA PRO A 26 -5.46 22.98 15.95
C PRO A 26 -6.76 23.25 16.73
N HIS A 27 -7.60 22.25 16.86
CA HIS A 27 -8.88 22.37 17.55
C HIS A 27 -8.86 21.83 18.99
N GLY A 28 -7.71 21.32 19.48
CA GLY A 28 -7.59 20.71 20.80
C GLY A 28 -8.60 19.59 21.06
N THR A 29 -8.96 19.40 22.33
CA THR A 29 -9.94 18.40 22.80
C THR A 29 -11.12 19.11 23.48
N PHE A 30 -12.28 18.47 23.45
CA PHE A 30 -13.43 18.94 24.22
C PHE A 30 -13.55 18.08 25.48
N PRO A 31 -13.59 18.71 26.68
CA PRO A 31 -13.87 17.98 27.90
C PRO A 31 -15.21 17.24 27.77
N GLN A 32 -15.29 16.03 28.31
CA GLN A 32 -16.56 15.33 28.36
C GLN A 32 -17.57 16.13 29.20
N PRO A 33 -18.85 16.27 28.78
CA PRO A 33 -19.85 16.93 29.58
C PRO A 33 -19.99 16.21 30.92
N GLN A 34 -19.87 16.95 32.02
CA GLN A 34 -20.18 16.41 33.34
C GLN A 34 -21.68 16.05 33.38
N VAL A 35 -22.00 14.95 34.05
CA VAL A 35 -23.39 14.51 34.18
C VAL A 35 -24.23 15.64 34.81
N GLY A 36 -25.12 16.25 34.02
CA GLY A 36 -25.99 17.38 34.43
C GLY A 36 -25.43 18.79 34.20
N GLY A 37 -24.27 18.94 33.57
CA GLY A 37 -23.69 20.23 33.19
C GLY A 37 -23.82 20.56 31.71
N ASP A 38 -23.76 21.84 31.36
CA ASP A 38 -23.66 22.27 29.95
C ASP A 38 -22.36 21.78 29.34
N ALA A 39 -22.43 21.34 28.08
CA ALA A 39 -21.23 20.92 27.34
C ALA A 39 -20.23 22.09 27.27
N PRO A 40 -18.93 21.86 27.55
CA PRO A 40 -17.94 22.93 27.46
C PRO A 40 -17.90 23.47 26.04
N THR A 41 -17.99 24.77 25.92
CA THR A 41 -18.09 25.49 24.63
C THR A 41 -16.74 25.76 24.00
N SER A 42 -15.65 25.59 24.75
CA SER A 42 -14.29 25.89 24.28
C SER A 42 -13.40 24.66 24.34
N PRO A 43 -12.66 24.39 23.25
CA PRO A 43 -11.66 23.32 23.27
C PRO A 43 -10.49 23.67 24.19
N THR A 44 -9.86 22.67 24.72
CA THR A 44 -8.66 22.77 25.56
C THR A 44 -7.61 21.75 25.09
N TRP A 45 -6.35 21.97 25.41
CA TRP A 45 -5.28 20.98 25.22
C TRP A 45 -4.95 20.24 26.52
N GLU A 46 -5.54 20.63 27.65
CA GLU A 46 -5.30 20.03 28.97
C GLU A 46 -5.91 18.64 29.10
N VAL A 47 -6.98 18.38 28.37
CA VAL A 47 -7.65 17.07 28.37
C VAL A 47 -7.01 16.15 27.34
N LEU A 48 -6.69 14.93 27.76
CA LEU A 48 -6.16 13.87 26.91
C LEU A 48 -7.13 13.59 25.74
N PRO A 49 -6.65 13.46 24.47
CA PRO A 49 -7.47 12.94 23.39
C PRO A 49 -8.04 11.55 23.72
N ALA A 50 -9.31 11.32 23.43
CA ALA A 50 -9.98 10.05 23.76
C ALA A 50 -9.43 8.84 23.00
N LEU A 51 -8.87 9.07 21.80
CA LEU A 51 -8.34 8.00 20.96
C LEU A 51 -6.82 7.86 21.11
N PRO A 52 -6.29 6.65 21.31
CA PRO A 52 -4.85 6.40 21.31
C PRO A 52 -4.19 6.84 19.99
N THR A 53 -4.90 6.75 18.88
CA THR A 53 -4.42 7.19 17.55
C THR A 53 -4.18 8.69 17.48
N ASP A 54 -4.95 9.51 18.20
CA ASP A 54 -4.73 10.96 18.28
C ASP A 54 -3.49 11.27 19.13
N VAL A 55 -3.36 10.63 20.29
CA VAL A 55 -2.17 10.79 21.15
C VAL A 55 -0.91 10.35 20.41
N PHE A 56 -0.97 9.19 19.75
CA PHE A 56 0.14 8.71 18.93
C PHE A 56 0.50 9.72 17.83
N GLY A 57 -0.49 10.22 17.09
CA GLY A 57 -0.27 11.17 16.00
C GLY A 57 0.39 12.46 16.47
N ALA A 58 -0.10 13.04 17.59
CA ALA A 58 0.45 14.26 18.17
C ALA A 58 1.90 14.04 18.63
N VAL A 59 2.13 13.04 19.47
CA VAL A 59 3.42 12.82 20.13
C VAL A 59 4.48 12.29 19.14
N ALA A 60 4.10 11.38 18.24
CA ALA A 60 4.99 10.90 17.19
C ALA A 60 5.44 12.04 16.25
N HIS A 61 4.54 12.99 15.98
CA HIS A 61 4.88 14.17 15.21
C HIS A 61 5.89 15.05 15.94
N LEU A 62 5.68 15.33 17.24
CA LEU A 62 6.63 16.08 18.07
C LEU A 62 8.01 15.44 18.05
N LEU A 63 8.11 14.13 18.30
CA LEU A 63 9.38 13.39 18.30
C LEU A 63 10.07 13.41 16.92
N ARG A 64 9.28 13.35 15.83
CA ARG A 64 9.81 13.42 14.46
C ARG A 64 10.40 14.79 14.14
N VAL A 65 9.65 15.86 14.38
CA VAL A 65 10.08 17.22 14.02
C VAL A 65 11.17 17.78 14.92
N SER A 66 11.24 17.30 16.16
CA SER A 66 12.32 17.63 17.10
C SER A 66 13.65 16.93 16.77
N GLY A 67 13.59 15.80 16.05
CA GLY A 67 14.76 14.95 15.77
C GLY A 67 15.24 14.12 16.98
N THR A 68 14.45 14.06 18.06
CA THR A 68 14.83 13.38 19.29
C THR A 68 14.69 11.87 19.26
N ILE A 69 14.01 11.32 18.25
CA ILE A 69 13.84 9.86 18.10
C ILE A 69 15.18 9.09 18.06
N GLY A 70 16.23 9.70 17.54
CA GLY A 70 17.56 9.10 17.48
C GLY A 70 18.30 9.05 18.82
N TRP A 71 17.72 9.59 19.87
CA TRP A 71 18.31 9.62 21.21
C TRP A 71 17.77 8.52 22.12
N PHE A 72 16.79 7.80 21.63
CA PHE A 72 16.28 6.64 22.33
C PHE A 72 17.33 5.52 22.30
N GLU A 73 17.71 5.04 23.48
CA GLU A 73 18.61 3.90 23.63
C GLU A 73 17.81 2.61 23.83
N PRO A 74 18.03 1.58 22.97
CA PRO A 74 17.19 0.39 22.95
C PRO A 74 17.28 -0.48 24.18
N SER A 75 18.27 -0.35 25.03
CA SER A 75 18.40 -1.22 26.19
C SER A 75 19.30 -0.67 27.27
N SER A 76 19.13 -1.26 28.45
CA SER A 76 19.89 -1.11 29.67
C SER A 76 21.39 -1.38 29.60
N ALA A 77 22.02 -1.37 28.45
CA ALA A 77 23.43 -1.72 28.30
C ALA A 77 24.41 -0.69 28.91
N GLY A 78 23.92 0.17 29.77
CA GLY A 78 24.76 0.94 30.67
C GLY A 78 25.64 2.00 30.00
N LEU A 79 25.26 2.49 28.84
CA LEU A 79 25.91 3.66 28.23
C LEU A 79 25.47 4.98 28.87
N GLY A 80 24.74 4.92 29.99
CA GLY A 80 24.16 6.04 30.73
C GLY A 80 24.90 7.36 30.57
N SER A 81 24.71 8.01 29.46
CA SER A 81 24.99 9.44 29.34
C SER A 81 23.74 10.18 29.77
N ASP A 82 23.89 11.27 30.48
CA ASP A 82 22.80 12.17 30.85
C ASP A 82 22.00 12.66 29.61
N ASP A 83 22.48 12.36 28.43
CA ASP A 83 21.99 12.80 27.12
C ASP A 83 21.13 11.76 26.37
N SER A 84 20.90 10.56 26.94
CA SER A 84 20.09 9.51 26.30
C SER A 84 18.73 9.33 26.97
N ILE A 85 17.71 8.95 26.16
CA ILE A 85 16.39 8.63 26.64
C ILE A 85 16.27 7.13 26.81
N PHE A 86 16.09 6.70 28.04
CA PHE A 86 16.01 5.30 28.43
C PHE A 86 14.75 5.05 29.26
N LEU A 87 14.12 3.88 29.06
CA LEU A 87 13.01 3.40 29.88
C LEU A 87 13.41 2.12 30.61
N SER A 88 13.25 2.09 31.92
CA SER A 88 13.50 0.90 32.72
C SER A 88 12.52 -0.23 32.41
N ALA A 89 12.83 -1.44 32.83
CA ALA A 89 11.93 -2.58 32.69
C ALA A 89 10.63 -2.39 33.50
N GLU A 90 10.71 -1.75 34.65
CA GLU A 90 9.55 -1.43 35.49
C GLU A 90 8.64 -0.41 34.77
N GLU A 91 9.21 0.71 34.31
CA GLU A 91 8.45 1.71 33.53
C GLU A 91 7.73 1.09 32.34
N ARG A 92 8.33 0.12 31.66
CA ARG A 92 7.68 -0.54 30.53
C ARG A 92 6.49 -1.39 30.94
N ILE A 93 6.60 -2.13 32.05
CA ILE A 93 5.48 -2.92 32.60
C ILE A 93 4.32 -2.01 32.97
N ASP A 94 4.60 -0.90 33.69
CA ASP A 94 3.58 0.07 34.04
C ASP A 94 2.86 0.64 32.82
N LEU A 95 3.61 0.96 31.74
CA LEU A 95 3.03 1.47 30.50
C LEU A 95 2.19 0.40 29.77
N GLU A 96 2.57 -0.88 29.84
CA GLU A 96 1.78 -1.99 29.28
C GLU A 96 0.44 -2.14 30.03
N GLU A 97 0.44 -2.03 31.35
CA GLU A 97 -0.79 -2.07 32.18
C GLU A 97 -1.70 -0.88 31.87
N LEU A 98 -1.17 0.33 31.78
CA LEU A 98 -1.91 1.53 31.39
C LEU A 98 -2.52 1.40 30.00
N ALA A 99 -1.75 0.92 29.04
CA ALA A 99 -2.22 0.71 27.68
C ALA A 99 -3.32 -0.35 27.60
N LYS A 100 -3.21 -1.43 28.39
CA LYS A 100 -4.21 -2.48 28.46
C LYS A 100 -5.51 -1.93 29.06
N ALA A 101 -5.47 -1.24 30.20
CA ALA A 101 -6.65 -0.65 30.81
C ALA A 101 -7.34 0.33 29.86
N TRP A 102 -6.57 1.18 29.18
CA TRP A 102 -7.13 2.10 28.17
C TRP A 102 -7.81 1.36 27.02
N ARG A 103 -7.19 0.28 26.51
CA ARG A 103 -7.74 -0.52 25.40
C ARG A 103 -9.00 -1.29 25.74
N THR A 104 -9.05 -1.93 26.94
CA THR A 104 -10.13 -2.87 27.31
C THR A 104 -11.27 -2.18 28.04
N ASP A 105 -10.98 -1.28 28.93
CA ASP A 105 -11.95 -0.69 29.85
C ASP A 105 -12.23 0.79 29.55
N GLY A 106 -11.42 1.40 28.68
CA GLY A 106 -11.47 2.82 28.38
C GLY A 106 -10.87 3.69 29.51
N GLU A 107 -10.24 3.06 30.48
CA GLU A 107 -9.60 3.77 31.60
C GLU A 107 -8.31 4.45 31.14
N SER A 108 -8.26 5.76 31.27
CA SER A 108 -7.15 6.58 30.79
C SER A 108 -6.57 7.55 31.83
N GLU A 109 -6.91 7.41 33.10
CA GLU A 109 -6.47 8.33 34.15
C GLU A 109 -4.95 8.45 34.23
N GLY A 110 -4.22 7.34 34.32
CA GLY A 110 -2.75 7.37 34.33
C GLY A 110 -2.14 7.88 33.00
N VAL A 111 -2.84 7.75 31.87
CA VAL A 111 -2.41 8.36 30.61
C VAL A 111 -2.66 9.87 30.59
N GLN A 112 -3.74 10.31 31.23
CA GLN A 112 -4.01 11.74 31.45
C GLN A 112 -2.93 12.40 32.31
N ASP A 113 -2.40 11.68 33.30
CA ASP A 113 -1.29 12.17 34.12
C ASP A 113 -0.03 12.39 33.28
N LEU A 114 0.33 11.43 32.44
CA LEU A 114 1.45 11.58 31.48
C LEU A 114 1.22 12.73 30.50
N TRP A 115 -0.01 12.92 30.06
CA TRP A 115 -0.36 14.04 29.18
C TRP A 115 -0.21 15.38 29.90
N THR A 116 -0.64 15.47 31.16
CA THR A 116 -0.48 16.66 31.99
C THR A 116 1.00 16.95 32.28
N GLU A 117 1.80 15.91 32.49
CA GLU A 117 3.26 16.03 32.62
C GLU A 117 3.89 16.57 31.35
N LEU A 118 3.50 16.09 30.16
CA LEU A 118 3.95 16.65 28.89
C LEU A 118 3.64 18.15 28.79
N LEU A 119 2.43 18.55 29.17
CA LEU A 119 2.00 19.94 29.12
C LEU A 119 2.68 20.84 30.18
N SER A 120 3.21 20.27 31.27
CA SER A 120 4.06 21.03 32.20
C SER A 120 5.34 21.54 31.53
N HIS A 121 5.77 20.88 30.46
CA HIS A 121 6.91 21.27 29.60
C HIS A 121 6.49 22.03 28.32
N LYS A 122 5.30 22.59 28.25
CA LYS A 122 4.71 23.22 27.06
C LYS A 122 5.57 24.31 26.44
N ASP A 123 6.31 25.06 27.27
CA ASP A 123 7.17 26.18 26.85
C ASP A 123 8.60 25.73 26.53
N ALA A 124 8.91 24.43 26.68
CA ALA A 124 10.22 23.89 26.34
C ALA A 124 10.49 24.00 24.82
N CYS A 125 11.75 24.20 24.46
CA CYS A 125 12.18 24.23 23.07
C CYS A 125 11.93 22.89 22.40
N LEU A 126 11.28 22.91 21.25
CA LEU A 126 10.99 21.71 20.45
C LEU A 126 12.26 21.01 19.93
N ARG A 127 13.37 21.76 19.75
CA ARG A 127 14.62 21.25 19.20
C ARG A 127 15.79 21.42 20.16
N PRO A 128 15.79 20.73 21.31
CA PRO A 128 16.78 20.95 22.36
C PRO A 128 18.23 20.69 21.89
N ARG A 129 18.45 19.80 20.94
CA ARG A 129 19.80 19.52 20.37
C ARG A 129 20.40 20.67 19.59
N LEU A 130 19.60 21.39 18.84
CA LEU A 130 20.12 22.54 18.12
C LEU A 130 20.64 23.58 19.09
N LEU A 131 19.96 23.77 20.24
CA LEU A 131 20.42 24.66 21.30
C LEU A 131 21.79 24.20 21.86
N CYS A 132 21.94 22.91 22.15
CA CYS A 132 23.20 22.35 22.64
C CYS A 132 24.33 22.46 21.61
N GLN A 133 24.08 22.14 20.36
CA GLN A 133 25.09 22.22 19.29
C GLN A 133 25.55 23.63 19.00
N GLU A 134 24.69 24.61 19.18
CA GLU A 134 25.00 26.02 19.00
C GLU A 134 25.62 26.69 20.25
N GLY A 135 25.84 25.90 21.32
CA GLY A 135 26.40 26.39 22.60
C GLY A 135 25.49 27.37 23.34
N ARG A 136 24.17 27.30 23.09
CA ARG A 136 23.17 28.27 23.56
C ARG A 136 22.35 27.81 24.76
N GLY A 137 22.77 26.76 25.45
CA GLY A 137 22.11 26.22 26.66
C GLY A 137 21.93 24.70 26.61
N GLN A 138 21.63 24.11 27.77
CA GLN A 138 21.18 22.73 27.86
C GLN A 138 19.64 22.72 27.71
N GLY A 139 19.15 22.43 26.50
CA GLY A 139 17.73 22.19 26.33
C GLY A 139 17.30 20.97 27.17
N SER A 140 16.28 21.13 28.02
CA SER A 140 15.75 20.00 28.80
C SER A 140 15.20 18.91 27.90
N LEU A 141 15.60 17.67 28.15
CA LEU A 141 15.08 16.47 27.49
C LEU A 141 13.90 15.82 28.23
N ASP A 142 13.45 16.44 29.33
CA ASP A 142 12.43 15.84 30.20
C ASP A 142 11.12 15.60 29.43
N TRP A 143 10.68 16.56 28.63
CA TRP A 143 9.51 16.39 27.79
C TRP A 143 9.65 15.22 26.80
N CYS A 144 10.87 14.94 26.32
CA CYS A 144 11.12 13.86 25.38
C CYS A 144 10.85 12.49 26.04
N LYS A 145 11.28 12.30 27.31
CA LYS A 145 11.03 11.06 28.06
C LYS A 145 9.53 10.83 28.24
N VAL A 146 8.80 11.88 28.62
CA VAL A 146 7.33 11.82 28.73
C VAL A 146 6.67 11.52 27.40
N ALA A 147 7.13 12.17 26.32
CA ALA A 147 6.67 11.90 24.96
C ALA A 147 6.90 10.43 24.53
N PHE A 148 8.06 9.85 24.91
CA PHE A 148 8.31 8.42 24.66
C PHE A 148 7.37 7.52 25.46
N LYS A 149 7.07 7.83 26.71
CA LYS A 149 6.07 7.07 27.50
C LYS A 149 4.70 7.13 26.84
N LEU A 150 4.25 8.31 26.44
CA LEU A 150 2.95 8.51 25.80
C LEU A 150 2.84 7.78 24.46
N ILE A 151 3.86 7.85 23.61
CA ILE A 151 3.80 7.18 22.30
C ILE A 151 3.77 5.66 22.45
N LEU A 152 4.51 5.08 23.39
CA LEU A 152 4.50 3.65 23.65
C LEU A 152 3.14 3.20 24.19
N THR A 153 2.59 3.92 25.18
CA THR A 153 1.26 3.63 25.74
C THR A 153 0.18 3.70 24.66
N ALA A 154 0.18 4.75 23.84
CA ALA A 154 -0.79 4.91 22.75
C ALA A 154 -0.66 3.83 21.66
N ASP A 155 0.59 3.45 21.31
CA ASP A 155 0.85 2.39 20.34
C ASP A 155 0.36 1.02 20.87
N MET A 156 0.62 0.69 22.13
CA MET A 156 0.15 -0.54 22.78
C MET A 156 -1.37 -0.56 22.97
N ALA A 157 -1.98 0.58 23.32
CA ALA A 157 -3.43 0.69 23.41
C ALA A 157 -4.13 0.50 22.07
N ALA A 158 -3.43 0.74 20.96
CA ALA A 158 -3.92 0.52 19.59
C ALA A 158 -3.71 -0.92 19.10
N GLU A 159 -3.25 -1.85 19.95
CA GLU A 159 -3.10 -3.25 19.58
C GLU A 159 -4.43 -3.85 19.10
N GLY A 160 -4.38 -4.69 18.06
CA GLY A 160 -5.57 -5.28 17.43
C GLY A 160 -6.12 -4.50 16.22
N LEU A 161 -5.68 -3.26 15.97
CA LEU A 161 -6.14 -2.49 14.81
C LEU A 161 -5.60 -3.04 13.48
N GLY A 162 -4.30 -3.31 13.40
CA GLY A 162 -3.66 -3.81 12.17
C GLY A 162 -3.43 -5.32 12.17
N ARG A 163 -3.40 -5.93 13.35
CA ARG A 163 -3.12 -7.35 13.59
C ARG A 163 -4.10 -7.89 14.61
N PRO A 164 -4.43 -9.21 14.57
CA PRO A 164 -5.32 -9.79 15.57
C PRO A 164 -4.66 -9.80 16.95
N LEU A 165 -5.47 -9.66 17.97
CA LEU A 165 -5.09 -10.00 19.32
C LEU A 165 -5.10 -11.53 19.46
N GLY A 166 -4.16 -12.08 20.23
CA GLY A 166 -4.15 -13.50 20.58
C GLY A 166 -5.16 -13.81 21.69
N GLY A 167 -5.89 -14.94 21.56
CA GLY A 167 -6.72 -15.47 22.64
C GLY A 167 -8.06 -14.76 22.86
N ASP A 168 -8.57 -14.85 24.10
CA ASP A 168 -9.89 -14.31 24.48
C ASP A 168 -9.95 -12.77 24.51
N GLU A 169 -8.81 -12.08 24.49
CA GLU A 169 -8.71 -10.61 24.46
C GLU A 169 -9.28 -9.99 23.16
N GLU A 170 -9.44 -10.79 22.10
CA GLU A 170 -10.05 -10.32 20.84
C GLU A 170 -11.53 -9.89 21.01
N ARG A 171 -12.18 -10.33 22.08
CA ARG A 171 -13.61 -10.07 22.31
C ARG A 171 -13.92 -8.70 22.89
N VAL A 172 -12.94 -8.06 23.52
CA VAL A 172 -13.15 -6.77 24.21
C VAL A 172 -12.07 -5.78 23.78
N ASN A 173 -12.28 -5.13 22.67
CA ASN A 173 -11.44 -4.01 22.25
C ASN A 173 -12.31 -2.80 21.98
N VAL A 174 -12.58 -2.03 23.06
CA VAL A 174 -13.41 -0.82 23.02
C VAL A 174 -12.91 0.18 21.98
N MET A 175 -11.59 0.29 21.82
CA MET A 175 -10.99 1.20 20.84
C MET A 175 -11.22 0.75 19.41
N ARG A 176 -11.12 -0.55 19.12
CA ARG A 176 -11.46 -1.11 17.80
C ARG A 176 -12.92 -0.87 17.47
N ASP A 177 -13.80 -1.06 18.45
CA ASP A 177 -15.24 -0.87 18.25
C ASP A 177 -15.59 0.60 18.02
N LEU A 178 -14.98 1.52 18.77
CA LEU A 178 -15.13 2.97 18.57
C LEU A 178 -14.64 3.41 17.18
N LEU A 179 -13.45 2.98 16.78
CA LEU A 179 -12.88 3.30 15.46
C LEU A 179 -13.69 2.63 14.34
N SER A 180 -14.16 1.40 14.53
CA SER A 180 -15.01 0.70 13.58
C SER A 180 -16.38 1.35 13.45
N ALA A 181 -16.97 1.81 14.55
CA ALA A 181 -18.25 2.52 14.54
C ALA A 181 -18.16 3.87 13.81
N LYS A 182 -17.06 4.60 14.00
CA LYS A 182 -16.79 5.88 13.31
C LYS A 182 -16.48 5.69 11.81
N ASN A 183 -15.84 4.58 11.46
CA ASN A 183 -15.48 4.25 10.08
C ASN A 183 -16.59 3.50 9.31
N GLN A 184 -17.73 3.20 9.95
CA GLN A 184 -18.88 2.69 9.22
C GLN A 184 -19.40 3.78 8.30
N PRO A 185 -19.62 3.51 7.01
CA PRO A 185 -20.30 4.44 6.13
C PRO A 185 -21.67 4.76 6.74
N ASP A 186 -22.03 6.03 6.71
CA ASP A 186 -23.33 6.51 7.18
C ASP A 186 -24.44 5.55 6.71
N ARG A 187 -25.12 4.89 7.65
CA ARG A 187 -26.16 3.89 7.34
C ARG A 187 -27.39 4.49 6.63
N GLY A 188 -27.37 5.78 6.37
CA GLY A 188 -28.43 6.54 5.70
C GLY A 188 -28.16 6.92 4.26
N GLY A 189 -26.97 6.68 3.72
CA GLY A 189 -26.60 7.15 2.39
C GLY A 189 -26.93 6.16 1.27
N GLN A 190 -27.75 6.59 0.34
CA GLN A 190 -28.15 5.99 -0.94
C GLN A 190 -27.00 5.73 -1.94
N ASP A 191 -25.74 5.56 -1.51
CA ASP A 191 -24.56 5.53 -2.38
C ASP A 191 -23.93 4.16 -2.61
N GLU A 192 -24.61 3.06 -2.28
CA GLU A 192 -24.26 1.73 -2.82
C GLU A 192 -24.70 1.64 -4.29
N LYS A 193 -24.11 2.45 -5.15
CA LYS A 193 -24.33 2.31 -6.59
C LYS A 193 -23.71 0.99 -7.04
N THR A 194 -24.56 0.01 -7.28
CA THR A 194 -24.22 -1.14 -8.10
C THR A 194 -23.73 -0.59 -9.43
N ILE A 195 -22.49 -0.93 -9.81
CA ILE A 195 -21.91 -0.45 -11.05
C ILE A 195 -22.72 -1.08 -12.19
N ALA A 196 -23.24 -0.26 -13.09
CA ALA A 196 -24.09 -0.70 -14.18
C ALA A 196 -23.43 -1.87 -14.94
N GLY A 197 -24.11 -3.02 -14.94
CA GLY A 197 -23.69 -4.23 -15.68
C GLY A 197 -22.75 -5.17 -14.95
N SER A 198 -22.41 -4.95 -13.65
CA SER A 198 -21.63 -5.89 -12.87
C SER A 198 -22.16 -6.04 -11.44
N SER A 199 -21.82 -7.16 -10.77
CA SER A 199 -22.15 -7.38 -9.36
C SER A 199 -21.22 -6.60 -8.41
N LEU A 200 -20.22 -5.89 -8.94
CA LEU A 200 -19.26 -5.13 -8.17
C LEU A 200 -19.92 -3.92 -7.50
N ARG A 201 -19.63 -3.76 -6.20
CA ARG A 201 -20.03 -2.57 -5.45
C ARG A 201 -18.84 -1.64 -5.30
N ARG A 202 -19.05 -0.34 -5.53
CA ARG A 202 -18.01 0.65 -5.26
C ARG A 202 -17.75 0.70 -3.76
N ARG A 203 -16.49 0.54 -3.36
CA ARG A 203 -16.10 0.73 -1.97
C ARG A 203 -16.06 2.22 -1.65
N HIS A 204 -16.73 2.62 -0.57
CA HIS A 204 -16.61 3.98 -0.05
C HIS A 204 -15.16 4.27 0.35
N ARG A 205 -14.77 5.52 0.22
CA ARG A 205 -13.45 5.96 0.68
C ARG A 205 -13.40 5.83 2.20
N HIS A 206 -12.44 5.08 2.69
CA HIS A 206 -12.12 5.10 4.10
C HIS A 206 -11.43 6.43 4.45
N PRO A 207 -11.52 6.88 5.72
CA PRO A 207 -10.76 8.06 6.14
C PRO A 207 -9.27 7.85 5.87
N ALA A 208 -8.59 8.93 5.49
CA ALA A 208 -7.15 8.90 5.22
C ALA A 208 -6.31 8.76 6.50
N SER A 209 -6.93 8.81 7.66
CA SER A 209 -6.32 8.68 8.98
C SER A 209 -7.31 8.10 9.96
N MET A 210 -6.84 7.34 10.93
CA MET A 210 -7.65 6.82 12.04
C MET A 210 -7.69 7.77 13.24
N THR A 211 -7.47 9.04 13.01
CA THR A 211 -7.49 10.10 14.01
C THR A 211 -8.76 10.93 13.94
N GLU A 212 -9.09 11.62 15.03
CA GLU A 212 -10.22 12.54 15.12
C GLU A 212 -9.77 13.99 15.33
N ARG A 213 -8.70 14.18 16.10
CA ARG A 213 -8.22 15.49 16.53
C ARG A 213 -7.00 15.97 15.77
N ILE A 214 -6.29 15.05 15.17
CA ILE A 214 -5.08 15.34 14.40
C ILE A 214 -5.46 15.95 13.05
N ASP A 215 -4.79 17.05 12.72
CA ASP A 215 -4.91 17.64 11.39
C ASP A 215 -4.23 16.75 10.34
N THR A 216 -5.04 16.17 9.48
CA THR A 216 -4.56 15.30 8.40
C THR A 216 -3.78 16.03 7.31
N ASP A 217 -3.78 17.36 7.31
CA ASP A 217 -2.92 18.17 6.45
C ASP A 217 -1.51 18.37 7.06
N VAL A 218 -1.30 17.93 8.33
CA VAL A 218 -0.01 17.88 9.00
C VAL A 218 0.54 16.46 9.01
N VAL A 219 -0.24 15.49 9.50
CA VAL A 219 0.12 14.07 9.54
C VAL A 219 -1.11 13.18 9.49
N CYS A 220 -0.92 11.92 9.09
CA CYS A 220 -1.92 10.88 9.14
C CYS A 220 -1.44 9.70 10.00
N VAL A 221 -2.37 8.92 10.53
CA VAL A 221 -2.09 7.71 11.31
C VAL A 221 -2.89 6.55 10.76
N LEU A 222 -2.22 5.44 10.46
CA LEU A 222 -2.86 4.18 10.05
C LEU A 222 -2.35 3.03 10.90
N PRO A 223 -3.07 1.89 10.92
CA PRO A 223 -2.57 0.66 11.51
C PRO A 223 -1.30 0.18 10.82
N LYS A 224 -0.55 -0.66 11.52
CA LYS A 224 0.70 -1.24 11.07
C LYS A 224 0.57 -2.75 10.93
N GLY A 225 1.10 -3.29 9.83
CA GLY A 225 1.16 -4.72 9.58
C GLY A 225 2.46 -5.35 10.09
N ARG A 226 3.61 -4.67 9.93
CA ARG A 226 4.94 -5.16 10.34
C ARG A 226 5.76 -4.07 10.98
N ILE A 227 6.72 -4.47 11.83
CA ILE A 227 7.69 -3.57 12.44
C ILE A 227 8.95 -3.56 11.59
N ALA A 228 9.47 -2.37 11.28
CA ALA A 228 10.78 -2.25 10.63
C ALA A 228 11.87 -2.80 11.56
N GLN A 229 12.66 -3.75 11.05
CA GLN A 229 13.72 -4.39 11.82
C GLN A 229 15.08 -3.69 11.65
N VAL A 230 15.12 -2.63 10.85
CA VAL A 230 16.35 -1.91 10.52
C VAL A 230 16.31 -0.49 11.05
N GLY A 231 17.38 -0.09 11.74
CA GLY A 231 17.58 1.26 12.25
C GLY A 231 16.78 1.59 13.50
N CYS A 232 17.22 2.68 14.18
CA CYS A 232 16.51 3.27 15.33
C CYS A 232 15.66 4.43 14.82
N THR A 233 14.41 4.18 14.54
CA THR A 233 13.47 5.14 13.97
C THR A 233 12.09 4.98 14.59
N LEU A 234 11.21 5.95 14.37
CA LEU A 234 9.80 5.82 14.77
C LEU A 234 9.15 4.54 14.21
N ARG A 235 9.58 4.09 13.00
CA ARG A 235 9.05 2.88 12.37
C ARG A 235 9.45 1.59 13.10
N SER A 236 10.61 1.58 13.75
CA SER A 236 11.08 0.45 14.55
C SER A 236 10.68 0.55 16.03
N LEU A 237 10.22 1.73 16.51
CA LEU A 237 9.68 1.93 17.84
C LEU A 237 8.22 1.50 17.93
N SER A 238 7.37 1.91 16.99
CA SER A 238 5.94 1.59 17.02
C SER A 238 5.66 0.18 16.48
N ALA A 239 4.74 -0.52 17.13
CA ALA A 239 4.31 -1.86 16.77
C ALA A 239 2.97 -1.89 16.04
N ASN A 240 2.04 -1.03 16.39
CA ASN A 240 0.64 -1.09 15.97
C ASN A 240 0.21 0.09 15.09
N LEU A 241 0.88 1.23 15.22
CA LEU A 241 0.54 2.46 14.50
C LEU A 241 1.69 2.96 13.65
N ALA A 242 1.34 3.51 12.50
CA ALA A 242 2.26 4.15 11.55
C ALA A 242 1.93 5.64 11.43
N LEU A 243 2.94 6.49 11.63
CA LEU A 243 2.85 7.91 11.33
C LEU A 243 3.17 8.13 9.86
N LEU A 244 2.25 8.77 9.14
CA LEU A 244 2.31 8.99 7.71
C LEU A 244 2.41 10.48 7.37
N PRO A 245 2.89 10.83 6.16
CA PRO A 245 2.89 12.21 5.70
C PRO A 245 1.47 12.77 5.55
N PRO A 246 1.34 14.10 5.36
CA PRO A 246 0.07 14.76 5.11
C PRO A 246 -0.74 14.11 3.98
N ARG A 247 -2.07 14.10 4.11
CA ARG A 247 -2.98 13.56 3.08
C ARG A 247 -2.84 14.26 1.71
N ALA A 248 -2.36 15.51 1.71
CA ALA A 248 -2.09 16.24 0.48
C ALA A 248 -0.91 15.64 -0.31
N THR A 249 0.04 15.01 0.36
CA THR A 249 1.16 14.30 -0.26
C THR A 249 0.71 12.96 -0.83
N VAL A 250 0.06 12.14 0.00
CA VAL A 250 -0.53 10.83 -0.40
C VAL A 250 -1.76 10.56 0.43
N ARG A 251 -2.83 10.15 -0.21
CA ARG A 251 -4.03 9.62 0.47
C ARG A 251 -3.86 8.13 0.73
N CYS A 252 -3.55 7.79 1.95
CA CYS A 252 -3.46 6.40 2.36
C CYS A 252 -4.80 5.94 2.92
N GLN A 253 -5.17 4.69 2.65
CA GLN A 253 -6.40 4.10 3.18
C GLN A 253 -6.12 2.68 3.66
N TRP A 254 -6.59 2.38 4.86
CA TRP A 254 -6.59 1.02 5.40
C TRP A 254 -7.94 0.39 5.13
N ALA A 255 -7.94 -0.62 4.28
CA ALA A 255 -9.14 -1.25 3.79
C ALA A 255 -9.38 -2.57 4.52
N GLU A 256 -10.18 -2.53 5.59
CA GLU A 256 -10.63 -3.74 6.27
C GLU A 256 -11.80 -4.41 5.56
N PRO A 257 -11.89 -5.74 5.55
CA PRO A 257 -13.09 -6.42 5.13
C PRO A 257 -14.23 -6.14 6.11
N VAL A 258 -15.44 -6.05 5.59
CA VAL A 258 -16.65 -5.75 6.38
C VAL A 258 -17.08 -6.95 7.24
N ALA A 259 -16.57 -8.14 6.97
CA ALA A 259 -16.90 -9.37 7.68
C ALA A 259 -15.69 -9.91 8.43
N PRO A 260 -15.89 -10.72 9.50
CA PRO A 260 -14.80 -11.36 10.20
C PRO A 260 -13.96 -12.18 9.21
N LEU A 261 -12.67 -11.94 9.25
CA LEU A 261 -11.69 -12.64 8.45
C LEU A 261 -11.67 -14.12 8.85
N ARG A 262 -11.42 -14.99 7.88
CA ARG A 262 -11.20 -16.40 8.18
C ARG A 262 -10.00 -16.53 9.12
N HIS A 263 -10.16 -17.28 10.20
CA HIS A 263 -9.09 -17.58 11.16
C HIS A 263 -7.97 -18.45 10.57
N ASP A 264 -8.13 -18.96 9.35
CA ASP A 264 -7.19 -19.90 8.75
C ASP A 264 -6.10 -19.18 7.94
N ASP A 265 -5.31 -18.37 8.65
CA ASP A 265 -4.08 -17.77 8.08
C ASP A 265 -2.99 -18.84 7.78
N ARG A 266 -3.16 -20.07 8.30
CA ARG A 266 -2.22 -21.19 8.08
C ARG A 266 -2.41 -21.88 6.73
N ALA A 267 -3.49 -21.60 6.02
CA ALA A 267 -3.68 -22.11 4.67
C ALA A 267 -2.70 -21.47 3.69
N THR A 268 -2.36 -22.20 2.63
CA THR A 268 -1.60 -21.65 1.51
C THR A 268 -2.37 -20.51 0.84
N LEU A 269 -1.65 -19.63 0.18
CA LEU A 269 -2.21 -18.60 -0.70
C LEU A 269 -1.85 -18.97 -2.14
N ASP A 270 -2.80 -19.50 -2.87
CA ASP A 270 -2.63 -19.93 -4.25
C ASP A 270 -3.11 -18.83 -5.21
N ILE A 271 -2.18 -18.30 -5.98
CA ILE A 271 -2.36 -17.13 -6.85
C ILE A 271 -2.20 -17.53 -8.31
N LEU A 272 -3.22 -17.33 -9.12
CA LEU A 272 -3.12 -17.49 -10.57
C LEU A 272 -2.61 -16.18 -11.20
N LEU A 273 -1.41 -16.22 -11.75
CA LEU A 273 -0.85 -15.14 -12.56
C LEU A 273 -1.27 -15.32 -14.02
N ILE A 274 -1.94 -14.33 -14.57
CA ILE A 274 -2.33 -14.30 -15.98
C ILE A 274 -1.59 -13.14 -16.67
N PRO A 275 -0.48 -13.40 -17.37
CA PRO A 275 0.40 -12.38 -17.92
C PRO A 275 -0.15 -11.78 -19.23
N ALA A 276 -1.45 -11.49 -19.27
CA ALA A 276 -2.09 -10.77 -20.36
C ALA A 276 -1.68 -9.29 -20.37
N PRO A 277 -1.61 -8.64 -21.55
CA PRO A 277 -1.81 -9.19 -22.89
C PRO A 277 -0.73 -10.20 -23.29
N PHE A 278 -1.18 -11.24 -24.00
CA PHE A 278 -0.27 -12.27 -24.51
C PHE A 278 0.46 -11.84 -25.78
N GLU A 279 -0.06 -10.81 -26.43
CA GLU A 279 0.52 -10.15 -27.60
C GLU A 279 0.33 -8.64 -27.50
N ILE A 280 1.37 -7.88 -27.84
CA ILE A 280 1.37 -6.42 -27.95
C ILE A 280 2.00 -6.07 -29.29
N GLN A 281 1.33 -5.26 -30.09
CA GLN A 281 1.85 -4.77 -31.34
C GLN A 281 2.59 -3.44 -31.15
N GLY A 282 3.52 -3.10 -32.06
CA GLY A 282 4.20 -1.80 -31.99
C GLY A 282 3.24 -0.62 -32.12
N ILE A 283 2.21 -0.79 -32.90
CA ILE A 283 1.16 0.22 -33.14
C ILE A 283 0.25 0.46 -31.93
N ASP A 284 0.30 -0.40 -30.91
CA ASP A 284 -0.41 -0.15 -29.65
C ASP A 284 0.19 1.02 -28.87
N PHE A 285 1.43 1.40 -29.20
CA PHE A 285 2.07 2.60 -28.69
C PHE A 285 1.84 3.76 -29.66
N GLU A 286 0.91 4.63 -29.36
CA GLU A 286 0.51 5.74 -30.23
C GLU A 286 1.16 7.05 -29.79
N GLU A 287 1.76 7.79 -30.76
CA GLU A 287 2.22 9.15 -30.52
C GLU A 287 1.01 10.06 -30.23
N VAL A 288 1.03 10.76 -29.09
CA VAL A 288 0.02 11.77 -28.75
C VAL A 288 0.47 13.12 -29.31
N PRO A 289 -0.26 13.70 -30.29
CA PRO A 289 0.10 14.99 -30.87
C PRO A 289 0.17 16.10 -29.82
N SER A 290 1.19 16.95 -29.93
CA SER A 290 1.25 18.15 -29.10
C SER A 290 0.20 19.17 -29.57
N SER A 291 -0.66 19.63 -28.65
CA SER A 291 -1.66 20.66 -28.93
C SER A 291 -1.07 22.03 -29.32
N ASN A 292 0.20 22.26 -29.04
CA ASN A 292 0.91 23.48 -29.38
C ASN A 292 1.90 23.17 -30.50
N GLY A 293 1.61 23.52 -31.73
CA GLY A 293 2.44 23.33 -32.93
C GLY A 293 3.83 24.01 -32.90
N GLY A 294 4.51 23.94 -31.76
CA GLY A 294 5.86 24.47 -31.56
C GLY A 294 6.95 23.54 -32.09
N ALA A 295 8.11 24.13 -32.36
CA ALA A 295 9.32 23.54 -32.93
C ALA A 295 9.68 22.17 -32.31
N ALA A 296 10.39 21.35 -33.10
CA ALA A 296 10.90 20.03 -32.74
C ALA A 296 11.34 19.99 -31.26
N ARG A 297 10.57 19.26 -30.44
CA ARG A 297 10.88 19.07 -29.04
C ARG A 297 11.76 17.84 -28.90
N ASP A 298 12.75 17.89 -28.02
CA ASP A 298 13.59 16.73 -27.70
C ASP A 298 12.81 15.60 -27.00
N TRP A 299 11.49 15.75 -26.83
CA TRP A 299 10.61 14.80 -26.18
C TRP A 299 9.20 14.77 -26.80
N GLY A 300 8.55 13.61 -26.74
CA GLY A 300 7.19 13.38 -27.16
C GLY A 300 6.33 12.75 -26.06
N ASN A 301 5.04 12.63 -26.34
CA ASN A 301 4.11 11.88 -25.49
C ASN A 301 3.57 10.67 -26.25
N PHE A 302 3.30 9.59 -25.54
CA PHE A 302 2.65 8.42 -26.09
C PHE A 302 1.50 7.95 -25.20
N SER A 303 0.52 7.32 -25.79
CA SER A 303 -0.53 6.57 -25.11
C SER A 303 -0.46 5.10 -25.53
N LEU A 304 -1.07 4.24 -24.72
CA LEU A 304 -1.18 2.83 -25.00
C LEU A 304 -2.61 2.50 -25.43
N LYS A 305 -2.77 2.07 -26.69
CA LYS A 305 -4.01 1.50 -27.20
C LYS A 305 -4.09 0.03 -26.85
N GLN A 306 -5.18 -0.38 -26.23
CA GLN A 306 -5.36 -1.78 -25.82
C GLN A 306 -6.08 -2.58 -26.92
N SER A 307 -5.40 -2.87 -28.04
CA SER A 307 -6.00 -3.67 -29.12
C SER A 307 -6.42 -5.08 -28.68
N TRP A 308 -5.82 -5.62 -27.63
CA TRP A 308 -6.12 -6.95 -27.09
C TRP A 308 -7.44 -7.05 -26.33
N ILE A 309 -8.12 -5.93 -26.04
CA ILE A 309 -9.47 -5.91 -25.43
C ILE A 309 -10.56 -5.54 -26.44
N GLU A 310 -10.26 -5.41 -27.74
CA GLU A 310 -11.27 -5.18 -28.80
C GLU A 310 -12.28 -6.35 -28.85
N ASP A 311 -11.86 -7.58 -28.52
CA ASP A 311 -12.77 -8.70 -28.24
C ASP A 311 -12.72 -9.08 -26.74
N PRO A 312 -13.53 -8.43 -25.90
CA PRO A 312 -13.57 -8.72 -24.47
C PRO A 312 -13.97 -10.16 -24.16
N SER A 313 -14.79 -10.78 -25.02
CA SER A 313 -15.30 -12.14 -24.81
C SER A 313 -14.19 -13.19 -24.94
N LEU A 314 -13.21 -12.94 -25.79
CA LEU A 314 -12.06 -13.82 -25.97
C LEU A 314 -11.18 -13.85 -24.71
N LEU A 315 -10.88 -12.68 -24.15
CA LEU A 315 -10.05 -12.59 -22.94
C LEU A 315 -10.76 -13.15 -21.71
N GLU A 316 -12.09 -12.93 -21.60
CA GLU A 316 -12.94 -13.54 -20.58
C GLU A 316 -12.91 -15.08 -20.69
N ASP A 317 -13.12 -15.64 -21.88
CA ASP A 317 -13.12 -17.09 -22.14
C ASP A 317 -11.76 -17.72 -21.80
N ILE A 318 -10.66 -17.10 -22.23
CA ILE A 318 -9.29 -17.54 -21.88
C ILE A 318 -9.12 -17.55 -20.36
N THR A 319 -9.50 -16.46 -19.70
CA THR A 319 -9.37 -16.33 -18.25
C THR A 319 -10.13 -17.42 -17.51
N ILE A 320 -11.39 -17.65 -17.88
CA ILE A 320 -12.21 -18.68 -17.22
C ILE A 320 -11.67 -20.09 -17.46
N LYS A 321 -11.16 -20.36 -18.66
CA LYS A 321 -10.49 -21.64 -18.94
C LYS A 321 -9.24 -21.83 -18.08
N LEU A 322 -8.41 -20.77 -17.92
CA LEU A 322 -7.24 -20.82 -17.04
C LEU A 322 -7.62 -21.03 -15.58
N ILE A 323 -8.69 -20.38 -15.09
CA ILE A 323 -9.22 -20.60 -13.74
C ILE A 323 -9.63 -22.05 -13.54
N ARG A 324 -10.38 -22.63 -14.49
CA ARG A 324 -10.80 -24.03 -14.42
C ARG A 324 -9.64 -25.01 -14.44
N GLN A 325 -8.59 -24.72 -15.19
CA GLN A 325 -7.37 -25.55 -15.19
C GLN A 325 -6.59 -25.37 -13.87
N ALA A 326 -6.45 -24.15 -13.34
CA ALA A 326 -5.81 -23.90 -12.06
C ALA A 326 -6.50 -24.66 -10.92
N LYS A 327 -7.84 -24.66 -10.89
CA LYS A 327 -8.64 -25.40 -9.89
C LYS A 327 -8.43 -26.92 -9.93
N LYS A 328 -7.90 -27.49 -10.99
CA LYS A 328 -7.51 -28.90 -11.04
C LYS A 328 -6.15 -29.16 -10.34
N GLN A 329 -5.36 -28.11 -10.13
CA GLN A 329 -4.01 -28.18 -9.56
C GLN A 329 -3.97 -27.76 -8.09
N THR A 330 -4.99 -27.05 -7.59
CA THR A 330 -5.06 -26.60 -6.20
C THR A 330 -6.41 -26.92 -5.57
N LYS A 331 -6.42 -27.06 -4.24
CA LYS A 331 -7.65 -27.23 -3.46
C LYS A 331 -8.44 -25.91 -3.32
N SER A 332 -7.75 -24.77 -3.35
CA SER A 332 -8.37 -23.46 -3.17
C SER A 332 -7.60 -22.45 -4.01
N LEU A 333 -8.24 -21.88 -5.01
CA LEU A 333 -7.69 -20.75 -5.76
C LEU A 333 -8.07 -19.45 -5.04
N ASN A 334 -7.08 -18.77 -4.45
CA ASN A 334 -7.35 -17.62 -3.57
C ASN A 334 -7.30 -16.28 -4.28
N ALA A 335 -6.45 -16.13 -5.32
CA ALA A 335 -6.30 -14.85 -6.01
C ALA A 335 -5.99 -14.98 -7.49
N ILE A 336 -6.29 -13.93 -8.24
CA ILE A 336 -5.91 -13.76 -9.65
C ILE A 336 -5.25 -12.41 -9.81
N ILE A 337 -4.10 -12.37 -10.51
CA ILE A 337 -3.37 -11.13 -10.75
C ILE A 337 -3.03 -11.00 -12.23
N PHE A 338 -3.35 -9.83 -12.78
CA PHE A 338 -2.98 -9.39 -14.12
C PHE A 338 -1.95 -8.26 -14.04
N PRO A 339 -1.06 -8.10 -15.02
CA PRO A 339 -0.08 -7.02 -15.05
C PRO A 339 -0.69 -5.65 -15.38
N GLU A 340 0.18 -4.65 -15.48
CA GLU A 340 -0.16 -3.28 -15.86
C GLU A 340 -0.87 -3.23 -17.24
N TYR A 341 -1.89 -2.40 -17.39
CA TYR A 341 -2.69 -2.22 -18.60
C TYR A 341 -3.38 -3.48 -19.15
N ALA A 342 -3.50 -4.53 -18.37
CA ALA A 342 -4.05 -5.80 -18.89
C ALA A 342 -5.51 -5.69 -19.35
N LEU A 343 -6.34 -4.97 -18.60
CA LEU A 343 -7.78 -4.88 -18.78
C LEU A 343 -8.24 -3.41 -18.91
N ASP A 344 -9.52 -3.22 -19.12
CA ASP A 344 -10.27 -2.03 -18.79
C ASP A 344 -11.27 -2.33 -17.68
N TRP A 345 -11.97 -1.32 -17.16
CA TRP A 345 -12.95 -1.50 -16.09
C TRP A 345 -14.10 -2.43 -16.51
N GLY A 346 -14.59 -2.33 -17.74
CA GLY A 346 -15.72 -3.14 -18.22
C GLY A 346 -15.37 -4.62 -18.32
N VAL A 347 -14.20 -4.93 -18.87
CA VAL A 347 -13.68 -6.32 -18.96
C VAL A 347 -13.35 -6.84 -17.56
N PHE A 348 -12.75 -6.03 -16.71
CA PHE A 348 -12.46 -6.40 -15.31
C PHE A 348 -13.73 -6.81 -14.57
N GLY A 349 -14.81 -6.03 -14.68
CA GLY A 349 -16.10 -6.36 -14.07
C GLY A 349 -16.66 -7.71 -14.52
N LYS A 350 -16.65 -7.97 -15.84
CA LYS A 350 -17.10 -9.24 -16.41
C LYS A 350 -16.26 -10.43 -15.94
N ILE A 351 -14.93 -10.25 -15.91
CA ILE A 351 -14.01 -11.28 -15.42
C ILE A 351 -14.25 -11.55 -13.93
N CYS A 352 -14.45 -10.52 -13.12
CA CYS A 352 -14.78 -10.69 -11.71
C CYS A 352 -16.06 -11.51 -11.53
N ASP A 353 -17.14 -11.14 -12.21
CA ASP A 353 -18.42 -11.86 -12.13
C ASP A 353 -18.30 -13.33 -12.54
N ALA A 354 -17.55 -13.60 -13.60
CA ALA A 354 -17.34 -14.95 -14.08
C ALA A 354 -16.39 -15.75 -13.17
N ALA A 355 -15.30 -15.13 -12.70
CA ALA A 355 -14.31 -15.78 -11.85
C ALA A 355 -14.90 -16.20 -10.50
N TRP A 356 -15.67 -15.33 -9.82
CA TRP A 356 -16.32 -15.69 -8.56
C TRP A 356 -17.46 -16.70 -8.70
N ARG A 357 -18.03 -16.84 -9.90
CA ARG A 357 -18.98 -17.91 -10.20
C ARG A 357 -18.28 -19.26 -10.30
N ASP A 358 -17.11 -19.30 -10.96
CA ASP A 358 -16.35 -20.53 -11.18
C ASP A 358 -15.44 -20.90 -9.99
N ALA A 359 -14.96 -19.91 -9.24
CA ALA A 359 -14.10 -20.05 -8.07
C ALA A 359 -14.62 -19.17 -6.91
N PRO A 360 -15.69 -19.61 -6.23
CA PRO A 360 -16.29 -18.84 -5.14
C PRO A 360 -15.38 -18.68 -3.92
N GLU A 361 -14.30 -19.43 -3.83
CA GLU A 361 -13.26 -19.33 -2.81
C GLU A 361 -12.27 -18.16 -3.02
N LEU A 362 -12.28 -17.49 -4.18
CA LEU A 362 -11.41 -16.35 -4.45
C LEU A 362 -11.58 -15.25 -3.40
N GLU A 363 -10.46 -14.75 -2.91
CA GLU A 363 -10.39 -13.69 -1.92
C GLU A 363 -10.25 -12.32 -2.59
N PHE A 364 -9.40 -12.23 -3.64
CA PHE A 364 -9.20 -10.99 -4.38
C PHE A 364 -8.79 -11.19 -5.85
N ILE A 365 -9.04 -10.17 -6.66
CA ILE A 365 -8.57 -10.06 -8.04
C ILE A 365 -7.93 -8.70 -8.23
N ILE A 366 -6.73 -8.65 -8.82
CA ILE A 366 -5.97 -7.44 -9.09
C ILE A 366 -5.66 -7.35 -10.58
N SER A 367 -5.82 -6.15 -11.17
CA SER A 367 -5.44 -5.90 -12.57
C SER A 367 -4.97 -4.46 -12.78
N GLY A 368 -4.00 -4.30 -13.65
CA GLY A 368 -3.76 -3.02 -14.30
C GLY A 368 -4.86 -2.70 -15.30
N SER A 369 -5.19 -1.42 -15.47
CA SER A 369 -6.31 -0.97 -16.29
C SER A 369 -6.03 0.37 -16.96
N SER A 370 -6.67 0.58 -18.15
CA SER A 370 -6.63 1.86 -18.88
C SER A 370 -7.69 2.87 -18.43
N ASN A 371 -8.62 2.46 -17.57
CA ASN A 371 -9.64 3.35 -17.02
C ASN A 371 -10.12 2.85 -15.64
N ASN A 372 -11.00 3.61 -15.02
CA ASN A 372 -11.58 3.27 -13.72
C ASN A 372 -13.12 3.17 -13.77
N CYS A 373 -13.74 2.95 -12.61
CA CYS A 373 -15.19 2.83 -12.48
C CYS A 373 -15.98 4.07 -12.93
N ASP A 374 -15.35 5.23 -12.95
CA ASP A 374 -15.93 6.49 -13.42
C ASP A 374 -15.60 6.77 -14.90
N GLN A 375 -15.06 5.77 -15.60
CA GLN A 375 -14.59 5.85 -16.99
C GLN A 375 -13.49 6.91 -17.22
N HIS A 376 -12.76 7.27 -16.18
CA HIS A 376 -11.61 8.14 -16.33
C HIS A 376 -10.46 7.36 -16.96
N GLU A 377 -10.03 7.80 -18.11
CA GLU A 377 -8.86 7.26 -18.79
C GLU A 377 -7.58 7.50 -18.01
N GLY A 378 -6.63 6.60 -18.19
CA GLY A 378 -5.30 6.63 -17.60
C GLY A 378 -4.86 5.27 -17.10
N ASN A 379 -3.70 5.24 -16.49
CA ASN A 379 -3.11 4.03 -15.95
C ASN A 379 -3.59 3.81 -14.51
N HIS A 380 -4.34 2.74 -14.28
CA HIS A 380 -4.96 2.42 -13.00
C HIS A 380 -4.61 1.01 -12.54
N VAL A 381 -4.67 0.78 -11.24
CA VAL A 381 -4.85 -0.55 -10.67
C VAL A 381 -6.29 -0.68 -10.17
N LEU A 382 -6.89 -1.79 -10.51
CA LEU A 382 -8.19 -2.22 -10.03
C LEU A 382 -7.98 -3.37 -9.04
N THR A 383 -8.63 -3.28 -7.89
CA THR A 383 -8.61 -4.33 -6.87
C THR A 383 -10.03 -4.66 -6.48
N ALA A 384 -10.43 -5.90 -6.64
CA ALA A 384 -11.70 -6.42 -6.17
C ALA A 384 -11.46 -7.41 -5.03
N LEU A 385 -12.22 -7.26 -3.93
CA LEU A 385 -12.16 -8.11 -2.76
C LEU A 385 -13.53 -8.69 -2.47
N ARG A 386 -13.53 -9.97 -2.12
CA ARG A 386 -14.73 -10.63 -1.62
C ARG A 386 -14.91 -10.35 -0.14
N HIS A 387 -16.14 -10.02 0.21
CA HIS A 387 -16.57 -9.90 1.59
C HIS A 387 -17.53 -11.04 1.92
N GLU A 388 -17.32 -11.68 3.04
CA GLU A 388 -18.28 -12.66 3.55
C GLU A 388 -19.53 -11.95 4.08
N LYS A 389 -20.54 -12.71 4.37
CA LYS A 389 -21.89 -12.27 4.72
C LYS A 389 -21.89 -11.18 5.78
N SER A 390 -22.40 -10.02 5.44
CA SER A 390 -22.65 -8.91 6.38
C SER A 390 -24.00 -8.27 6.05
N GLY A 391 -24.76 -7.90 7.08
CA GLY A 391 -26.01 -7.19 6.95
C GLY A 391 -27.25 -8.09 6.74
N ARG A 392 -28.38 -7.48 6.35
CA ARG A 392 -29.70 -8.13 6.27
C ARG A 392 -29.80 -9.25 5.23
N ASP A 393 -28.99 -9.20 4.17
CA ASP A 393 -29.10 -10.11 3.02
C ASP A 393 -28.28 -11.38 3.15
N ASN A 394 -27.39 -11.48 4.13
CA ASN A 394 -26.56 -12.67 4.42
C ASN A 394 -25.89 -13.31 3.18
N ARG A 395 -25.60 -12.50 2.12
CA ARG A 395 -24.95 -12.93 0.88
C ARG A 395 -23.54 -12.34 0.78
N PRO A 396 -22.57 -13.10 0.25
CA PRO A 396 -21.27 -12.54 -0.06
C PRO A 396 -21.41 -11.46 -1.14
N TRP A 397 -20.60 -10.42 -1.03
CA TRP A 397 -20.56 -9.33 -1.99
C TRP A 397 -19.11 -8.97 -2.33
N ILE A 398 -18.90 -8.27 -3.45
CA ILE A 398 -17.59 -7.93 -3.95
C ILE A 398 -17.45 -6.42 -3.95
N SER A 399 -16.44 -5.90 -3.24
CA SER A 399 -16.06 -4.50 -3.35
C SER A 399 -14.98 -4.32 -4.40
N ALA A 400 -15.02 -3.21 -5.11
CA ALA A 400 -13.95 -2.84 -6.02
C ALA A 400 -13.47 -1.42 -5.71
N VAL A 401 -12.16 -1.23 -5.79
CA VAL A 401 -11.50 0.06 -5.72
C VAL A 401 -10.60 0.23 -6.92
N SER A 402 -10.40 1.48 -7.32
CA SER A 402 -9.42 1.83 -8.34
C SER A 402 -8.50 2.93 -7.81
N ARG A 403 -7.22 2.84 -8.10
CA ARG A 403 -6.27 3.92 -7.89
C ARG A 403 -5.48 4.21 -9.15
N ARG A 404 -5.06 5.43 -9.31
CA ARG A 404 -4.29 5.89 -10.46
C ARG A 404 -2.79 5.71 -10.20
N LYS A 405 -2.02 5.46 -11.26
CA LYS A 405 -0.55 5.48 -11.26
C LYS A 405 -0.05 6.87 -10.87
N HIS A 406 1.04 6.93 -10.12
CA HIS A 406 1.57 8.17 -9.56
C HIS A 406 2.63 8.81 -10.45
N HIS A 407 3.37 8.00 -11.23
CA HIS A 407 4.49 8.46 -12.04
C HIS A 407 4.32 8.03 -13.51
N ARG A 408 4.68 8.92 -14.43
CA ARG A 408 4.68 8.59 -15.85
C ARG A 408 5.85 7.69 -16.20
N TRP A 409 5.60 6.72 -17.06
CA TRP A 409 6.66 5.96 -17.70
C TRP A 409 7.42 6.87 -18.69
N ARG A 410 8.74 6.82 -18.64
CA ARG A 410 9.62 7.51 -19.58
C ARG A 410 10.36 6.46 -20.41
N LEU A 411 10.22 6.53 -21.72
CA LEU A 411 10.99 5.73 -22.68
C LEU A 411 12.09 6.59 -23.28
N ASP A 412 13.33 6.18 -23.14
CA ASP A 412 14.43 6.75 -23.90
C ASP A 412 14.62 6.03 -25.26
N ALA A 413 15.47 6.56 -26.13
CA ALA A 413 15.73 6.00 -27.46
C ALA A 413 16.22 4.53 -27.40
N ARG A 414 16.95 4.15 -26.35
CA ARG A 414 17.38 2.78 -26.12
C ARG A 414 16.19 1.88 -25.81
N GLN A 415 15.31 2.28 -24.92
CA GLN A 415 14.11 1.52 -24.56
C GLN A 415 13.15 1.39 -25.76
N VAL A 416 12.96 2.47 -26.54
CA VAL A 416 12.19 2.39 -27.80
C VAL A 416 12.75 1.29 -28.72
N SER A 417 14.08 1.20 -28.80
CA SER A 417 14.74 0.15 -29.59
C SER A 417 14.66 -1.23 -28.93
N ASP A 418 14.82 -1.34 -27.60
CA ASP A 418 14.80 -2.60 -26.86
C ASP A 418 13.41 -3.26 -26.89
N TYR A 419 12.35 -2.47 -26.89
CA TYR A 419 10.96 -2.92 -27.04
C TYR A 419 10.49 -3.01 -28.48
N ALA A 420 11.38 -2.79 -29.46
CA ALA A 420 11.06 -2.77 -30.90
C ALA A 420 9.88 -1.84 -31.25
N LEU A 421 9.85 -0.62 -30.67
CA LEU A 421 8.79 0.37 -30.86
C LEU A 421 9.10 1.41 -31.93
N ALA A 422 10.20 1.30 -32.65
CA ALA A 422 10.67 2.30 -33.61
C ALA A 422 9.70 2.58 -34.79
N SER A 423 8.76 1.68 -35.05
CA SER A 423 7.70 1.87 -36.05
C SER A 423 6.58 2.81 -35.60
N ALA A 424 6.40 2.97 -34.28
CA ALA A 424 5.35 3.79 -33.67
C ALA A 424 5.90 5.06 -33.01
N LEU A 425 7.03 4.93 -32.34
CA LEU A 425 7.69 6.02 -31.62
C LEU A 425 9.04 6.32 -32.27
N LYS A 426 9.20 7.52 -32.81
CA LYS A 426 10.41 7.93 -33.54
C LYS A 426 11.65 7.85 -32.65
N PRO A 427 12.68 7.04 -33.00
CA PRO A 427 13.90 6.93 -32.19
C PRO A 427 14.75 8.22 -32.17
N THR A 428 14.47 9.17 -33.07
CA THR A 428 15.14 10.47 -33.12
C THR A 428 14.68 11.42 -32.01
N VAL A 429 13.56 11.13 -31.35
CA VAL A 429 13.09 11.85 -30.17
C VAL A 429 13.83 11.32 -28.95
N ALA A 430 14.45 12.19 -28.19
CA ALA A 430 15.33 11.80 -27.09
C ALA A 430 14.59 11.03 -25.98
N CYS A 431 13.35 11.39 -25.70
CA CYS A 431 12.51 10.63 -24.77
C CYS A 431 11.01 10.78 -25.06
N TRP A 432 10.25 9.77 -24.67
CA TRP A 432 8.80 9.69 -24.78
C TRP A 432 8.20 9.54 -23.39
N TRP A 433 7.18 10.34 -23.07
CA TRP A 433 6.48 10.29 -21.79
C TRP A 433 5.10 9.69 -21.94
N GLU A 434 4.73 8.80 -21.04
CA GLU A 434 3.39 8.26 -20.93
C GLU A 434 2.37 9.39 -20.71
N SER A 435 1.36 9.44 -21.57
CA SER A 435 0.31 10.45 -21.53
C SER A 435 -0.83 10.00 -20.61
N HIS A 436 -0.77 10.38 -19.34
CA HIS A 436 -1.91 10.24 -18.44
C HIS A 436 -1.95 11.39 -17.42
N LYS A 437 -3.12 11.64 -16.87
CA LYS A 437 -3.30 12.68 -15.87
C LYS A 437 -2.85 12.18 -14.51
N ILE A 438 -1.85 12.83 -13.93
CA ILE A 438 -1.43 12.59 -12.54
C ILE A 438 -2.35 13.39 -11.61
N MET A 439 -2.86 12.73 -10.58
CA MET A 439 -3.66 13.31 -9.49
C MET A 439 -2.90 13.14 -8.17
N THR A 440 -3.49 13.56 -7.06
CA THR A 440 -2.95 13.24 -5.73
C THR A 440 -2.74 11.74 -5.62
N PRO A 441 -1.53 11.28 -5.28
CA PRO A 441 -1.24 9.87 -5.11
C PRO A 441 -2.14 9.23 -4.06
N GLU A 442 -2.53 7.98 -4.29
CA GLU A 442 -3.36 7.20 -3.38
C GLU A 442 -2.73 5.82 -3.15
N LEU A 443 -2.74 5.33 -1.91
CA LEU A 443 -2.34 3.97 -1.56
C LEU A 443 -3.43 3.31 -0.75
N TYR A 444 -3.79 2.09 -1.15
CA TYR A 444 -4.76 1.26 -0.44
C TYR A 444 -4.04 0.04 0.14
N PHE A 445 -4.07 -0.07 1.47
CA PHE A 445 -3.62 -1.25 2.19
C PHE A 445 -4.84 -2.14 2.43
N HIS A 446 -4.86 -3.29 1.79
CA HIS A 446 -5.98 -4.22 1.84
C HIS A 446 -5.68 -5.34 2.84
N ARG A 447 -6.44 -5.39 3.92
CA ARG A 447 -6.46 -6.55 4.80
C ARG A 447 -7.37 -7.61 4.17
N PHE A 448 -6.87 -8.81 3.89
CA PHE A 448 -7.63 -9.87 3.24
C PHE A 448 -7.75 -11.14 4.08
N ARG A 449 -6.85 -11.33 5.03
CA ARG A 449 -6.91 -12.34 6.10
C ARG A 449 -6.60 -11.69 7.44
N GLN A 450 -6.79 -12.42 8.52
CA GLN A 450 -6.61 -11.87 9.87
C GLN A 450 -5.26 -11.21 10.08
N SER A 451 -4.17 -11.87 9.66
CA SER A 451 -2.79 -11.39 9.83
C SER A 451 -2.14 -10.97 8.51
N SER A 452 -2.92 -10.74 7.45
CA SER A 452 -2.34 -10.52 6.13
C SER A 452 -2.92 -9.31 5.42
N THR A 453 -2.00 -8.46 4.97
CA THR A 453 -2.31 -7.24 4.21
C THR A 453 -1.48 -7.18 2.95
N PHE A 454 -2.02 -6.55 1.93
CA PHE A 454 -1.25 -6.23 0.73
C PHE A 454 -1.45 -4.79 0.26
N VAL A 455 -0.50 -4.32 -0.52
CA VAL A 455 -0.57 -3.09 -1.31
C VAL A 455 -0.16 -3.39 -2.74
N THR A 456 -0.70 -2.65 -3.71
CA THR A 456 -0.34 -2.81 -5.12
C THR A 456 0.36 -1.56 -5.63
N MET A 457 1.45 -1.76 -6.38
CA MET A 457 2.23 -0.72 -7.07
C MET A 457 2.07 -0.85 -8.59
N ILE A 458 2.25 0.25 -9.30
CA ILE A 458 2.25 0.25 -10.78
C ILE A 458 3.61 0.75 -11.27
N CYS A 459 4.37 -0.13 -11.89
CA CYS A 459 5.58 0.13 -12.67
C CYS A 459 6.51 1.17 -12.01
N GLU A 460 6.59 2.38 -12.57
CA GLU A 460 7.43 3.47 -12.06
C GLU A 460 7.18 3.80 -10.59
N ASP A 461 6.00 3.55 -10.05
CA ASP A 461 5.71 3.77 -8.63
C ASP A 461 6.59 2.88 -7.74
N LEU A 462 6.95 1.67 -8.20
CA LEU A 462 7.90 0.80 -7.49
C LEU A 462 9.32 1.37 -7.51
N ALA A 463 9.69 2.10 -8.57
CA ALA A 463 11.04 2.63 -8.75
C ALA A 463 11.29 3.95 -8.02
N ARG A 464 10.26 4.59 -7.49
CA ARG A 464 10.35 5.90 -6.84
C ARG A 464 10.25 5.79 -5.33
N SER A 465 11.24 6.39 -4.63
CA SER A 465 11.19 6.47 -3.16
C SER A 465 9.99 7.30 -2.71
N ASP A 466 9.74 8.42 -3.37
CA ASP A 466 8.65 9.34 -3.05
C ASP A 466 7.41 9.06 -3.90
N PRO A 467 6.25 9.06 -3.27
CA PRO A 467 6.01 9.07 -1.82
C PRO A 467 5.82 7.66 -1.26
N CYS A 468 5.82 6.63 -2.10
CA CYS A 468 5.24 5.33 -1.78
C CYS A 468 6.11 4.48 -0.86
N HIS A 469 7.43 4.46 -1.06
CA HIS A 469 8.32 3.59 -0.28
C HIS A 469 8.33 3.96 1.20
N GLU A 470 8.37 5.26 1.54
CA GLU A 470 8.32 5.71 2.93
C GLU A 470 7.04 5.21 3.63
N ILE A 471 5.92 5.30 2.93
CA ILE A 471 4.62 4.87 3.45
C ILE A 471 4.56 3.36 3.61
N ILE A 472 4.99 2.60 2.59
CA ILE A 472 5.03 1.13 2.65
C ILE A 472 5.94 0.66 3.78
N ARG A 473 7.09 1.31 3.97
CA ARG A 473 8.00 1.02 5.10
C ARG A 473 7.41 1.37 6.45
N SER A 474 6.57 2.40 6.52
CA SER A 474 5.91 2.80 7.78
C SER A 474 4.76 1.87 8.15
N VAL A 475 3.92 1.48 7.19
CA VAL A 475 2.77 0.59 7.39
C VAL A 475 3.20 -0.88 7.47
N GLY A 476 4.15 -1.31 6.64
CA GLY A 476 4.66 -2.68 6.64
C GLY A 476 3.63 -3.73 6.21
N PRO A 477 3.07 -3.68 4.98
CA PRO A 477 2.19 -4.74 4.51
C PRO A 477 2.96 -6.06 4.35
N ASN A 478 2.27 -7.20 4.50
CA ASN A 478 2.90 -8.52 4.31
C ASN A 478 3.29 -8.76 2.85
N LEU A 479 2.45 -8.28 1.90
CA LEU A 479 2.62 -8.48 0.48
C LEU A 479 2.62 -7.15 -0.28
N VAL A 480 3.49 -7.06 -1.28
CA VAL A 480 3.50 -5.98 -2.27
C VAL A 480 3.40 -6.61 -3.66
N PHE A 481 2.36 -6.26 -4.40
CA PHE A 481 2.21 -6.66 -5.80
C PHE A 481 2.58 -5.49 -6.71
N ALA A 482 3.57 -5.67 -7.58
CA ALA A 482 4.00 -4.66 -8.55
C ALA A 482 3.59 -5.08 -9.95
N LEU A 483 2.63 -4.38 -10.53
CA LEU A 483 2.14 -4.60 -11.89
C LEU A 483 2.99 -3.78 -12.86
N LEU A 484 3.62 -4.44 -13.82
CA LEU A 484 4.61 -3.83 -14.69
C LEU A 484 4.22 -3.95 -16.17
N MET A 485 4.61 -2.94 -16.94
CA MET A 485 4.72 -2.98 -18.39
C MET A 485 6.22 -2.89 -18.73
N ASP A 486 6.94 -3.98 -18.53
CA ASP A 486 8.39 -4.07 -18.68
C ASP A 486 8.80 -5.40 -19.34
N GLY A 487 10.08 -5.52 -19.69
CA GLY A 487 10.66 -6.76 -20.17
C GLY A 487 10.76 -7.84 -19.10
N PRO A 488 11.53 -8.93 -19.36
CA PRO A 488 11.63 -10.07 -18.46
C PRO A 488 12.03 -9.67 -17.04
N GLN A 489 11.39 -10.29 -16.06
CA GLN A 489 11.62 -10.02 -14.64
C GLN A 489 12.82 -10.85 -14.12
N LEU A 490 14.01 -10.30 -14.27
CA LEU A 490 15.28 -10.95 -13.93
C LEU A 490 15.88 -10.36 -12.65
N PRO A 491 16.64 -11.13 -11.85
CA PRO A 491 17.26 -10.68 -10.60
C PRO A 491 18.17 -9.45 -10.74
N GLY A 492 18.79 -9.27 -11.90
CA GLY A 492 19.68 -8.13 -12.18
C GLY A 492 18.96 -6.85 -12.65
N ARG A 493 17.67 -6.90 -12.93
CA ARG A 493 16.92 -5.75 -13.43
C ARG A 493 16.46 -4.82 -12.30
N TRP A 494 16.02 -3.62 -12.69
CA TRP A 494 15.60 -2.58 -11.75
C TRP A 494 14.46 -3.03 -10.83
N GLY A 495 13.48 -3.76 -11.33
CA GLY A 495 12.35 -4.25 -10.55
C GLY A 495 12.79 -5.10 -9.34
N ALA A 496 13.78 -5.98 -9.54
CA ALA A 496 14.33 -6.80 -8.47
C ALA A 496 15.07 -5.98 -7.40
N ARG A 497 15.78 -4.91 -7.80
CA ARG A 497 16.49 -4.03 -6.85
C ARG A 497 15.54 -3.31 -5.92
N TYR A 498 14.45 -2.75 -6.46
CA TYR A 498 13.45 -2.06 -5.64
C TYR A 498 12.61 -3.03 -4.82
N ALA A 499 12.31 -4.21 -5.36
CA ALA A 499 11.69 -5.29 -4.60
C ALA A 499 12.56 -5.70 -3.39
N SER A 500 13.89 -5.83 -3.58
CA SER A 500 14.81 -6.11 -2.47
C SER A 500 14.78 -5.04 -1.40
N SER A 501 14.73 -3.77 -1.78
CA SER A 501 14.64 -2.65 -0.81
C SER A 501 13.41 -2.72 0.10
N LEU A 502 12.27 -3.17 -0.41
CA LEU A 502 11.05 -3.36 0.39
C LEU A 502 11.03 -4.70 1.14
N ALA A 503 11.74 -5.69 0.63
CA ALA A 503 11.92 -6.96 1.33
C ALA A 503 12.89 -6.83 2.51
N ASP A 504 13.92 -6.00 2.39
CA ASP A 504 14.89 -5.73 3.46
C ASP A 504 14.30 -4.81 4.55
N ASP A 505 13.51 -3.80 4.17
CA ASP A 505 12.86 -2.84 5.07
C ASP A 505 11.49 -2.45 4.51
N PRO A 506 10.38 -2.84 5.14
CA PRO A 506 10.16 -3.39 6.48
C PRO A 506 10.09 -4.93 6.55
N GLY A 507 10.46 -5.64 5.52
CA GLY A 507 10.35 -7.10 5.46
C GLY A 507 9.11 -7.58 4.70
N CYS A 508 8.63 -6.82 3.72
CA CYS A 508 7.53 -7.24 2.86
C CYS A 508 7.96 -8.39 1.94
N SER A 509 7.02 -9.24 1.57
CA SER A 509 7.22 -10.13 0.43
C SER A 509 6.72 -9.44 -0.83
N VAL A 510 7.53 -9.36 -1.87
CA VAL A 510 7.26 -8.59 -3.08
C VAL A 510 7.17 -9.50 -4.29
N MET A 511 6.10 -9.37 -5.05
CA MET A 511 5.90 -10.04 -6.35
C MET A 511 5.77 -9.00 -7.45
N THR A 512 6.66 -9.03 -8.44
CA THR A 512 6.50 -8.27 -9.69
C THR A 512 5.80 -9.13 -10.73
N LEU A 513 5.01 -8.53 -11.62
CA LEU A 513 4.36 -9.24 -12.73
C LEU A 513 4.32 -8.35 -13.96
N THR A 514 4.78 -8.85 -15.11
CA THR A 514 4.72 -8.17 -16.41
C THR A 514 3.96 -8.99 -17.45
N SER A 515 3.56 -8.34 -18.56
CA SER A 515 2.85 -8.99 -19.64
C SER A 515 3.75 -9.89 -20.49
N TRP A 516 3.22 -11.03 -20.93
CA TRP A 516 3.92 -11.91 -21.86
C TRP A 516 4.13 -11.25 -23.23
N GLY A 517 3.17 -10.42 -23.67
CA GLY A 517 3.26 -9.71 -24.94
C GLY A 517 4.47 -8.80 -25.02
N LEU A 518 4.82 -8.07 -23.96
CA LEU A 518 5.99 -7.20 -23.97
C LEU A 518 7.31 -7.99 -23.89
N ILE A 519 7.33 -9.10 -23.13
CA ILE A 519 8.48 -10.01 -23.12
C ILE A 519 8.75 -10.57 -24.52
N ARG A 520 7.70 -10.99 -25.24
CA ARG A 520 7.82 -11.46 -26.65
C ARG A 520 8.45 -10.39 -27.55
N ARG A 521 8.06 -9.14 -27.39
CA ARG A 521 8.67 -8.03 -28.14
C ARG A 521 10.15 -7.86 -27.85
N VAL A 522 10.53 -7.89 -26.56
CA VAL A 522 11.95 -7.84 -26.15
C VAL A 522 12.72 -9.01 -26.75
N ASN A 523 12.19 -10.22 -26.69
CA ASN A 523 12.81 -11.41 -27.28
C ASN A 523 12.96 -11.30 -28.80
N GLN A 524 11.95 -10.76 -29.49
CA GLN A 524 11.97 -10.53 -30.95
C GLN A 524 13.01 -9.49 -31.37
N SER A 525 13.39 -8.56 -30.49
CA SER A 525 14.46 -7.59 -30.80
C SER A 525 15.81 -8.24 -31.06
N GLY A 526 16.02 -9.47 -30.57
CA GLY A 526 17.25 -10.22 -30.71
C GLY A 526 18.47 -9.64 -29.99
N LYS A 527 18.30 -8.57 -29.23
CA LYS A 527 19.39 -7.89 -28.52
C LYS A 527 19.88 -8.63 -27.28
N TYR A 528 18.99 -9.40 -26.67
CA TYR A 528 19.24 -10.12 -25.42
C TYR A 528 18.86 -11.59 -25.59
N PRO A 529 19.45 -12.50 -24.80
CA PRO A 529 19.01 -13.89 -24.74
C PRO A 529 17.51 -13.95 -24.44
N PRO A 530 16.74 -14.79 -25.16
CA PRO A 530 15.31 -14.93 -24.92
C PRO A 530 15.02 -15.36 -23.47
N SER A 531 14.02 -14.73 -22.86
CA SER A 531 13.60 -15.04 -21.52
C SER A 531 12.09 -15.29 -21.45
N ARG A 532 11.68 -16.07 -20.47
CA ARG A 532 10.26 -16.36 -20.17
C ARG A 532 9.86 -15.91 -18.78
N ALA A 533 10.71 -15.14 -18.06
CA ALA A 533 10.47 -14.67 -16.70
C ALA A 533 9.39 -13.57 -16.69
N ILE A 534 8.15 -13.94 -16.39
CA ILE A 534 7.00 -13.03 -16.33
C ILE A 534 6.88 -12.32 -14.99
N ALA A 535 7.41 -12.94 -13.92
CA ALA A 535 7.33 -12.39 -12.59
C ALA A 535 8.60 -12.73 -11.79
N LEU A 536 8.79 -12.02 -10.70
CA LEU A 536 9.86 -12.26 -9.74
C LEU A 536 9.29 -12.13 -8.33
N TRP A 537 9.62 -13.09 -7.49
CA TRP A 537 9.37 -13.07 -6.06
C TRP A 537 10.62 -12.67 -5.30
N LYS A 538 10.45 -11.88 -4.25
CA LYS A 538 11.48 -11.50 -3.30
C LYS A 538 10.90 -11.42 -1.89
N ASP A 539 11.57 -11.95 -0.89
CA ASP A 539 11.18 -11.84 0.51
C ASP A 539 12.38 -11.50 1.42
N GLU A 540 12.09 -11.25 2.70
CA GLU A 540 13.08 -10.80 3.69
C GLU A 540 14.13 -11.85 4.04
N THR A 541 13.98 -13.12 3.62
CA THR A 541 15.02 -14.13 3.81
C THR A 541 16.14 -14.03 2.78
N GLY A 542 16.00 -13.12 1.81
CA GLY A 542 16.92 -13.02 0.69
C GLY A 542 16.54 -13.93 -0.50
N SER A 543 15.47 -14.73 -0.38
CA SER A 543 14.99 -15.56 -1.49
C SER A 543 14.61 -14.74 -2.70
N VAL A 544 15.04 -15.20 -3.88
CA VAL A 544 14.72 -14.60 -5.19
C VAL A 544 14.29 -15.70 -6.13
N GLU A 545 13.00 -15.72 -6.49
CA GLU A 545 12.46 -16.74 -7.39
C GLU A 545 11.95 -16.11 -8.68
N GLN A 546 12.36 -16.67 -9.80
CA GLN A 546 11.84 -16.29 -11.12
C GLN A 546 10.62 -17.14 -11.45
N ILE A 547 9.52 -16.48 -11.82
CA ILE A 547 8.29 -17.15 -12.22
C ILE A 547 8.24 -17.14 -13.75
N MET A 548 8.23 -18.34 -14.32
CA MET A 548 8.46 -18.53 -15.74
C MET A 548 7.15 -18.83 -16.48
N MET A 549 6.90 -18.09 -17.57
CA MET A 549 5.86 -18.44 -18.51
C MET A 549 6.08 -19.87 -19.04
N PRO A 550 5.06 -20.74 -19.06
CA PRO A 550 5.17 -22.08 -19.62
C PRO A 550 5.62 -22.09 -21.09
N PRO A 551 6.30 -23.16 -21.56
CA PRO A 551 6.61 -23.31 -22.98
C PRO A 551 5.33 -23.36 -23.84
N GLY A 552 5.41 -22.86 -25.07
CA GLY A 552 4.31 -22.75 -26.02
C GLY A 552 4.05 -21.32 -26.45
N ASP A 553 3.23 -21.17 -27.49
CA ASP A 553 2.91 -19.87 -28.12
C ASP A 553 1.50 -19.35 -27.75
N GLY A 554 0.69 -20.19 -27.10
CA GLY A 554 -0.67 -19.86 -26.72
C GLY A 554 -0.79 -19.14 -25.37
N PRO A 555 -2.00 -18.63 -25.05
CA PRO A 555 -2.30 -18.12 -23.73
C PRO A 555 -2.10 -19.18 -22.65
N ALA A 556 -1.43 -18.80 -21.56
CA ALA A 556 -1.18 -19.65 -20.41
C ALA A 556 -1.09 -18.78 -19.15
N GLY A 557 -1.18 -19.42 -18.00
CA GLY A 557 -0.99 -18.81 -16.70
C GLY A 557 0.04 -19.57 -15.88
N VAL A 558 0.36 -19.03 -14.72
CA VAL A 558 1.19 -19.71 -13.73
C VAL A 558 0.47 -19.65 -12.38
N LEU A 559 0.28 -20.81 -11.78
CA LEU A 559 -0.21 -20.92 -10.40
C LEU A 559 1.00 -20.84 -9.47
N VAL A 560 1.03 -19.82 -8.62
CA VAL A 560 2.05 -19.63 -7.60
C VAL A 560 1.42 -19.97 -6.25
N SER A 561 2.08 -20.85 -5.52
CA SER A 561 1.69 -21.21 -4.15
C SER A 561 2.63 -20.54 -3.16
N LEU A 562 2.05 -19.81 -2.21
CA LEU A 562 2.75 -19.21 -1.08
C LEU A 562 2.36 -19.94 0.21
N ALA A 563 3.33 -20.19 1.07
CA ALA A 563 3.11 -20.74 2.40
C ALA A 563 3.27 -19.64 3.44
N GLY A 564 2.34 -19.55 4.35
CA GLY A 564 2.43 -18.64 5.48
C GLY A 564 3.37 -19.16 6.56
N LYS A 565 4.06 -18.26 7.24
CA LYS A 565 4.99 -18.58 8.32
C LYS A 565 4.84 -17.59 9.46
N ASP A 566 4.71 -18.11 10.68
CA ASP A 566 4.81 -17.31 11.89
C ASP A 566 6.21 -16.72 12.02
N THR A 567 6.29 -15.44 12.29
CA THR A 567 7.50 -14.68 12.54
C THR A 567 7.32 -13.84 13.79
N THR A 568 8.42 -13.37 14.37
CA THR A 568 8.41 -12.47 15.52
C THR A 568 9.15 -11.21 15.13
N ASP A 569 8.43 -10.10 15.11
CA ASP A 569 9.01 -8.77 14.97
C ASP A 569 9.37 -8.23 16.37
N ARG A 570 10.41 -7.39 16.42
CA ARG A 570 10.83 -6.73 17.68
C ARG A 570 10.90 -5.24 17.48
N THR A 571 10.39 -4.51 18.46
CA THR A 571 10.58 -3.06 18.54
C THR A 571 11.94 -2.73 19.15
N ILE A 572 12.41 -1.49 18.95
CA ILE A 572 13.68 -1.04 19.53
C ILE A 572 13.65 -0.96 21.06
N ASP A 573 12.49 -0.84 21.67
CA ASP A 573 12.29 -0.91 23.12
C ASP A 573 12.17 -2.34 23.66
N GLY A 574 12.27 -3.36 22.79
CA GLY A 574 12.36 -4.77 23.16
C GLY A 574 11.04 -5.53 23.20
N ARG A 575 9.90 -4.91 22.89
CA ARG A 575 8.62 -5.62 22.78
C ARG A 575 8.67 -6.61 21.63
N CYS A 576 8.12 -7.81 21.87
CA CYS A 576 8.01 -8.87 20.87
C CYS A 576 6.57 -8.97 20.37
N VAL A 577 6.40 -8.97 19.06
CA VAL A 577 5.08 -9.05 18.44
C VAL A 577 5.04 -10.21 17.47
N SER A 578 4.05 -11.08 17.62
CA SER A 578 3.79 -12.15 16.66
C SER A 578 3.35 -11.54 15.34
N ASN A 579 3.88 -12.04 14.25
CA ASN A 579 3.60 -11.58 12.92
C ASN A 579 3.54 -12.74 11.93
N TRP A 580 3.13 -12.44 10.68
CA TRP A 580 2.95 -13.39 9.61
C TRP A 580 3.71 -12.98 8.37
N SER A 581 4.43 -13.92 7.74
CA SER A 581 5.15 -13.72 6.51
C SER A 581 4.76 -14.76 5.47
N TRP A 582 4.70 -14.35 4.22
CA TRP A 582 4.48 -15.25 3.11
C TRP A 582 5.80 -15.66 2.48
N ARG A 583 5.93 -16.96 2.15
CA ARG A 583 7.10 -17.57 1.52
C ARG A 583 6.72 -18.21 0.21
N PHE A 584 7.57 -18.09 -0.77
CA PHE A 584 7.42 -18.85 -2.01
C PHE A 584 7.52 -20.34 -1.71
N HIS A 585 6.50 -21.09 -2.12
CA HIS A 585 6.46 -22.56 -1.95
C HIS A 585 6.65 -23.28 -3.27
N GLY A 586 6.15 -22.74 -4.37
CA GLY A 586 6.29 -23.32 -5.69
C GLY A 586 5.49 -22.64 -6.77
N GLN A 587 5.71 -23.08 -8.01
CA GLN A 587 4.95 -22.62 -9.16
C GLN A 587 4.57 -23.79 -10.05
N GLN A 588 3.39 -23.70 -10.69
CA GLN A 588 2.88 -24.72 -11.61
C GLN A 588 2.38 -24.06 -12.90
N PRO A 589 2.72 -24.62 -14.08
CA PRO A 589 2.23 -24.12 -15.34
C PRO A 589 0.73 -24.43 -15.51
N ILE A 590 -0.04 -23.44 -15.95
CA ILE A 590 -1.45 -23.59 -16.28
C ILE A 590 -1.60 -23.42 -17.79
N LEU A 591 -1.81 -24.53 -18.48
CA LEU A 591 -1.92 -24.59 -19.94
C LEU A 591 -3.37 -24.81 -20.35
N LEU A 592 -3.78 -24.20 -21.46
CA LEU A 592 -5.03 -24.53 -22.12
C LEU A 592 -4.84 -25.81 -22.96
N ASN A 593 -5.75 -26.77 -22.83
CA ASN A 593 -5.72 -27.99 -23.64
C ASN A 593 -5.86 -27.67 -25.13
N GLN A 594 -5.14 -28.37 -26.01
CA GLN A 594 -5.23 -28.16 -27.46
C GLN A 594 -6.65 -28.32 -28.01
N ALA A 595 -7.47 -29.17 -27.41
CA ALA A 595 -8.87 -29.33 -27.75
C ALA A 595 -9.74 -28.10 -27.37
N GLU A 596 -9.32 -27.31 -26.41
CA GLU A 596 -9.99 -26.08 -25.96
C GLU A 596 -9.55 -24.85 -26.79
N ASN A 597 -8.51 -24.98 -27.60
CA ASN A 597 -7.97 -23.93 -28.46
C ASN A 597 -8.68 -23.84 -29.85
N HIS A 598 -9.74 -24.59 -30.11
CA HIS A 598 -10.46 -24.57 -31.40
C HIS A 598 -11.67 -23.61 -31.35
N PRO A 599 -12.01 -22.93 -32.44
CA PRO A 599 -11.41 -22.47 -33.71
C PRO A 599 -11.54 -20.95 -33.98
N ARG A 600 -11.53 -20.06 -32.99
CA ARG A 600 -11.65 -18.62 -33.25
C ARG A 600 -10.33 -17.95 -33.68
N HIS A 601 -9.19 -18.59 -33.43
CA HIS A 601 -7.88 -18.11 -33.90
C HIS A 601 -7.70 -18.12 -35.44
N ARG A 602 -8.59 -18.77 -36.20
CA ARG A 602 -8.57 -18.69 -37.68
C ARG A 602 -9.05 -17.34 -38.23
N LEU A 603 -9.73 -16.52 -37.43
CA LEU A 603 -10.23 -15.22 -37.90
C LEU A 603 -9.16 -14.12 -37.88
N MET A 604 -8.12 -14.21 -37.05
CA MET A 604 -7.00 -13.25 -37.11
C MET A 604 -6.10 -13.47 -38.36
N GLY A 605 -6.08 -14.68 -38.91
CA GLY A 605 -5.44 -14.97 -40.20
C GLY A 605 -6.25 -14.50 -41.42
N LEU A 606 -7.53 -14.22 -41.27
CA LEU A 606 -8.40 -13.79 -42.36
C LEU A 606 -8.31 -12.28 -42.66
N GLY A 607 -7.93 -11.46 -41.69
CA GLY A 607 -7.65 -10.03 -41.90
C GLY A 607 -6.47 -9.81 -42.86
N LEU A 608 -5.45 -10.66 -42.82
CA LEU A 608 -4.30 -10.61 -43.74
C LEU A 608 -4.64 -11.13 -45.14
N ARG A 609 -5.64 -12.04 -45.27
CA ARG A 609 -6.08 -12.52 -46.61
C ARG A 609 -7.03 -11.53 -47.29
N ALA A 610 -7.80 -10.76 -46.55
CA ALA A 610 -8.65 -9.71 -47.15
C ALA A 610 -7.82 -8.53 -47.67
N CYS A 611 -6.71 -8.17 -47.04
CA CYS A 611 -5.77 -7.18 -47.60
C CYS A 611 -5.02 -7.66 -48.85
N LEU A 612 -4.69 -8.95 -48.92
CA LEU A 612 -4.01 -9.51 -50.11
C LEU A 612 -4.94 -9.72 -51.32
N SER A 613 -6.24 -9.98 -51.10
CA SER A 613 -7.19 -10.11 -52.22
C SER A 613 -7.62 -8.75 -52.81
N SER A 614 -7.58 -7.67 -52.02
CA SER A 614 -7.84 -6.32 -52.55
C SER A 614 -6.65 -5.75 -53.38
N MET A 615 -5.44 -6.25 -53.14
CA MET A 615 -4.26 -5.86 -53.92
C MET A 615 -4.09 -6.66 -55.23
N LEU A 616 -4.83 -7.75 -55.43
CA LEU A 616 -4.78 -8.57 -56.64
C LEU A 616 -5.97 -8.35 -57.58
N SER A 617 -6.94 -7.49 -57.22
CA SER A 617 -8.09 -7.16 -58.11
C SER A 617 -7.95 -5.82 -58.84
N THR A 618 -6.79 -5.17 -58.79
CA THR A 618 -6.44 -4.00 -59.59
C THR A 618 -5.21 -4.32 -60.43
N ARG A 619 -5.44 -5.16 -61.44
CA ARG A 619 -4.66 -5.24 -62.68
C ARG A 619 -5.60 -5.53 -63.86
#